data_7379a999cf5705fbd2abd6c9825d8274
#
_entry.id   7379a999cf5705fbd2abd6c9825d8274
#
_cell.length_a   1.000
_cell.length_b   1.000
_cell.length_c   1.000
_cell.angle_alpha   90.00
_cell.angle_beta   90.00
_cell.angle_gamma   90.00
#
_symmetry.space_group_name_H-M   'P 1'
#
loop_
_entity.id
_entity.type
_entity.pdbx_description
1 polymer ?
#
loop_
_entity_poly.entity_id
_entity_poly.type
_entity_poly.pdbx_seq_one_letter_code
_entity_poly.pdbx_strand_id
1 'polypeptide(L)'
;MEEVWKSIPEFEGYYEASSLGRIRSLDVIQTAPKGGKWVKKGRILKPRVINDFGHLGVKLSVNGVKYDRTVHYLGATAFHGE
;
A
#
# COMPACT_ATOMS: atom_id res chain seq x y z
N MET A 1 18.37 -13.47 -0.64
CA MET A 1 18.06 -12.49 0.41
C MET A 1 16.58 -12.53 0.72
N GLU A 2 16.26 -12.42 1.99
CA GLU A 2 14.86 -12.41 2.39
C GLU A 2 14.23 -11.05 2.11
N GLU A 3 12.98 -11.10 1.68
CA GLU A 3 12.22 -9.87 1.48
C GLU A 3 11.79 -9.31 2.83
N VAL A 4 12.05 -8.03 3.04
CA VAL A 4 11.67 -7.34 4.27
C VAL A 4 10.53 -6.38 3.96
N TRP A 5 9.49 -6.40 4.78
CA TRP A 5 8.33 -5.52 4.64
C TRP A 5 8.32 -4.49 5.75
N LYS A 6 8.05 -3.24 5.40
CA LYS A 6 7.95 -2.16 6.38
C LYS A 6 6.70 -1.34 6.13
N SER A 7 6.11 -0.84 7.22
CA SER A 7 4.95 0.04 7.11
C SER A 7 5.30 1.30 6.35
N ILE A 8 4.38 1.72 5.49
CA ILE A 8 4.56 2.95 4.73
C ILE A 8 4.06 4.12 5.59
N PRO A 9 4.90 5.15 5.84
CA PRO A 9 4.42 6.33 6.56
C PRO A 9 3.18 6.90 5.87
N GLU A 10 2.26 7.44 6.65
CA GLU A 10 0.95 7.92 6.22
C GLU A 10 -0.06 6.79 5.95
N PHE A 11 0.43 5.56 5.74
CA PHE A 11 -0.45 4.42 5.45
C PHE A 11 -0.21 3.28 6.43
N GLU A 12 0.29 3.58 7.61
CA GLU A 12 0.60 2.57 8.62
C GLU A 12 -0.67 1.79 8.99
N GLY A 13 -0.52 0.47 9.06
CA GLY A 13 -1.66 -0.39 9.33
C GLY A 13 -2.49 -0.75 8.11
N TYR A 14 -2.24 -0.12 6.98
CA TYR A 14 -2.99 -0.38 5.75
C TYR A 14 -2.13 -0.93 4.63
N TYR A 15 -0.90 -0.44 4.49
CA TYR A 15 -0.03 -0.84 3.38
C TYR A 15 1.41 -0.95 3.84
N GLU A 16 2.16 -1.85 3.18
CA GLU A 16 3.58 -2.03 3.44
C GLU A 16 4.34 -2.08 2.13
N ALA A 17 5.60 -1.66 2.18
CA ALA A 17 6.52 -1.74 1.06
C ALA A 17 7.61 -2.75 1.36
N SER A 18 8.07 -3.47 0.33
CA SER A 18 9.12 -4.48 0.50
C SER A 18 10.46 -3.98 0.02
N SER A 19 11.52 -4.64 0.51
CA SER A 19 12.88 -4.38 0.07
C SER A 19 13.09 -4.73 -1.41
N LEU A 20 12.19 -5.50 -2.00
CA LEU A 20 12.26 -5.88 -3.40
C LEU A 20 11.41 -4.98 -4.31
N GLY A 21 10.87 -3.90 -3.76
CA GLY A 21 10.10 -2.95 -4.56
C GLY A 21 8.64 -3.31 -4.76
N ARG A 22 8.09 -4.16 -3.90
CA ARG A 22 6.68 -4.53 -3.98
C ARG A 22 5.87 -3.79 -2.92
N ILE A 23 4.61 -3.57 -3.21
CA ILE A 23 3.67 -2.93 -2.28
C ILE A 23 2.54 -3.91 -2.01
N ARG A 24 2.16 -4.05 -0.75
CA ARG A 24 1.02 -4.92 -0.40
C ARG A 24 0.07 -4.19 0.53
N SER A 25 -1.21 -4.55 0.41
CA SER A 25 -2.20 -4.11 1.38
C SER A 25 -2.23 -5.12 2.52
N LEU A 26 -2.62 -4.66 3.70
CA LEU A 26 -2.72 -5.51 4.87
C LEU A 26 -4.18 -5.92 5.09
N ASP A 27 -4.37 -6.99 5.89
CA ASP A 27 -5.71 -7.37 6.29
C ASP A 27 -6.29 -6.27 7.18
N VAL A 28 -7.49 -5.84 6.89
CA VAL A 28 -8.17 -4.82 7.70
C VAL A 28 -9.57 -5.28 8.04
N ILE A 29 -10.04 -4.89 9.22
CA ILE A 29 -11.41 -5.17 9.65
C ILE A 29 -12.27 -4.00 9.23
N GLN A 30 -13.35 -4.30 8.52
CA GLN A 30 -14.28 -3.28 8.08
C GLN A 30 -15.65 -3.53 8.70
N THR A 31 -16.38 -2.45 8.95
CA THR A 31 -17.73 -2.54 9.49
C THR A 31 -18.73 -2.42 8.34
N ALA A 32 -19.62 -3.40 8.27
CA ALA A 32 -20.68 -3.35 7.25
C ALA A 32 -21.72 -2.30 7.63
N PRO A 33 -22.42 -1.73 6.64
CA PRO A 33 -23.45 -0.71 6.91
C PRO A 33 -24.55 -1.20 7.87
N LYS A 34 -24.81 -2.50 7.90
CA LYS A 34 -25.84 -3.07 8.74
C LYS A 34 -25.32 -3.61 10.06
N GLY A 35 -24.10 -3.25 10.43
CA GLY A 35 -23.55 -3.57 11.73
C GLY A 35 -22.66 -4.79 11.81
N GLY A 36 -22.50 -5.56 10.78
CA GLY A 36 -21.58 -6.69 10.79
C GLY A 36 -20.14 -6.25 10.61
N LYS A 37 -19.19 -7.11 10.96
CA LYS A 37 -17.78 -6.87 10.71
C LYS A 37 -17.24 -7.97 9.80
N TRP A 38 -16.31 -7.60 8.93
CA TRP A 38 -15.66 -8.57 8.05
C TRP A 38 -14.21 -8.16 7.81
N VAL A 39 -13.39 -9.16 7.48
CA VAL A 39 -11.96 -8.92 7.23
C VAL A 39 -11.73 -8.79 5.73
N LYS A 40 -11.17 -7.67 5.33
CA LYS A 40 -10.73 -7.49 3.96
C LYS A 40 -9.30 -8.01 3.87
N LYS A 41 -9.10 -9.07 3.09
CA LYS A 41 -7.78 -9.69 2.96
C LYS A 41 -6.81 -8.78 2.22
N GLY A 42 -5.59 -8.71 2.74
CA GLY A 42 -4.53 -8.00 2.06
C GLY A 42 -4.00 -8.78 0.86
N ARG A 43 -3.30 -8.07 -0.02
CA ARG A 43 -2.72 -8.68 -1.20
C ARG A 43 -1.60 -7.82 -1.74
N ILE A 44 -0.72 -8.43 -2.55
CA ILE A 44 0.33 -7.69 -3.23
C ILE A 44 -0.31 -6.94 -4.40
N LEU A 45 -0.04 -5.63 -4.46
CA LEU A 45 -0.62 -4.78 -5.50
C LEU A 45 0.23 -4.83 -6.76
N LYS A 46 -0.42 -4.75 -7.91
CA LYS A 46 0.28 -4.72 -9.19
C LYS A 46 0.52 -3.27 -9.58
N PRO A 47 1.78 -2.85 -9.72
CA PRO A 47 2.07 -1.49 -10.16
C PRO A 47 1.64 -1.29 -11.61
N ARG A 48 1.30 -0.04 -11.94
CA ARG A 48 0.97 0.34 -13.30
C ARG A 48 1.59 1.70 -13.58
N VAL A 49 1.76 2.02 -14.85
CA VAL A 49 2.30 3.32 -15.23
C VAL A 49 1.27 4.39 -14.91
N ILE A 50 1.68 5.38 -14.11
CA ILE A 50 0.76 6.41 -13.62
C ILE A 50 1.09 7.81 -14.13
N ASN A 51 2.16 7.96 -14.92
CA ASN A 51 2.48 9.27 -15.52
C ASN A 51 3.16 9.07 -16.88
N ASP A 52 3.40 10.19 -17.56
CA ASP A 52 3.97 10.16 -18.89
C ASP A 52 5.44 9.75 -18.94
N PHE A 53 6.08 9.68 -17.78
CA PHE A 53 7.50 9.32 -17.70
C PHE A 53 7.71 7.82 -17.49
N GLY A 54 6.62 7.06 -17.44
CA GLY A 54 6.73 5.61 -17.27
C GLY A 54 6.96 5.15 -15.84
N HIS A 55 6.75 6.01 -14.86
CA HIS A 55 6.91 5.60 -13.46
C HIS A 55 5.80 4.66 -13.05
N LEU A 56 6.18 3.61 -12.32
CA LEU A 56 5.20 2.66 -11.80
C LEU A 56 4.63 3.17 -10.50
N GLY A 57 3.34 2.99 -10.33
CA GLY A 57 2.67 3.40 -9.12
C GLY A 57 1.51 2.49 -8.79
N VAL A 58 0.93 2.72 -7.63
CA VAL A 58 -0.21 1.96 -7.15
C VAL A 58 -1.25 2.91 -6.59
N LYS A 59 -2.48 2.45 -6.62
CA LYS A 59 -3.59 3.21 -6.04
C LYS A 59 -3.86 2.68 -4.63
N LEU A 60 -3.79 3.56 -3.65
CA LEU A 60 -4.03 3.23 -2.26
C LEU A 60 -5.37 3.79 -1.83
N SER A 61 -6.04 3.09 -0.92
CA SER A 61 -7.34 3.53 -0.44
C SER A 61 -7.37 3.43 1.09
N VAL A 62 -7.65 4.53 1.76
CA VAL A 62 -7.74 4.58 3.22
C VAL A 62 -8.98 5.40 3.58
N ASN A 63 -9.89 4.78 4.33
CA ASN A 63 -11.12 5.45 4.79
C ASN A 63 -11.92 6.09 3.65
N GLY A 64 -11.96 5.42 2.50
CA GLY A 64 -12.70 5.93 1.35
C GLY A 64 -11.98 6.96 0.51
N VAL A 65 -10.80 7.38 0.94
CA VAL A 65 -9.99 8.34 0.17
C VAL A 65 -8.96 7.58 -0.63
N LYS A 66 -8.83 7.94 -1.90
CA LYS A 66 -7.89 7.27 -2.81
C LYS A 66 -6.65 8.11 -3.03
N TYR A 67 -5.50 7.44 -3.06
CA TYR A 67 -4.20 8.07 -3.25
C TYR A 67 -3.44 7.36 -4.36
N ASP A 68 -2.82 8.12 -5.24
CA ASP A 68 -1.92 7.56 -6.26
C ASP A 68 -0.49 7.89 -5.84
N ARG A 69 0.35 6.87 -5.71
CA ARG A 69 1.75 7.04 -5.29
C ARG A 69 2.63 6.14 -6.12
N THR A 70 3.83 6.62 -6.43
CA THR A 70 4.80 5.78 -7.14
C THR A 70 5.38 4.74 -6.20
N VAL A 71 5.71 3.57 -6.75
CA VAL A 71 6.35 2.51 -5.97
C VAL A 71 7.69 3.00 -5.41
N HIS A 72 8.44 3.74 -6.21
CA HIS A 72 9.71 4.30 -5.77
C HIS A 72 9.56 5.20 -4.54
N TYR A 73 8.57 6.08 -4.56
CA TYR A 73 8.32 6.97 -3.44
C TYR A 73 7.94 6.20 -2.18
N LEU A 74 7.04 5.22 -2.33
CA LEU A 74 6.58 4.45 -1.19
C LEU A 74 7.72 3.61 -0.59
N GLY A 75 8.53 2.99 -1.44
CA GLY A 75 9.68 2.23 -0.98
C GLY A 75 10.69 3.11 -0.26
N ALA A 76 10.99 4.28 -0.82
CA ALA A 76 11.95 5.19 -0.21
C ALA A 76 11.47 5.66 1.16
N THR A 77 10.21 6.07 1.27
CA THR A 77 9.69 6.53 2.57
C THR A 77 9.62 5.43 3.61
N ALA A 78 9.30 4.20 3.19
CA ALA A 78 9.21 3.08 4.13
C ALA A 78 10.58 2.66 4.67
N PHE A 79 11.61 2.69 3.84
CA PHE A 79 12.92 2.19 4.23
C PHE A 79 13.90 3.26 4.66
N HIS A 80 13.66 4.51 4.30
CA HIS A 80 14.56 5.60 4.70
C HIS A 80 13.95 6.51 5.75
N GLY A 81 12.71 6.24 6.13
CA GLY A 81 12.11 6.89 7.26
C GLY A 81 11.84 8.36 7.09
N GLU A 82 11.14 8.73 6.13
CA GLU A 82 10.74 10.13 5.95
C GLU A 82 11.93 11.08 5.84
#